data_645bb311e21e2caf2bc231bf56720922
#
_entry.id   645bb311e21e2caf2bc231bf56720922
#
_cell.length_a   1.000
_cell.length_b   1.000
_cell.length_c   1.000
_cell.angle_alpha   90.00
_cell.angle_beta   90.00
_cell.angle_gamma   90.00
#
_symmetry.space_group_name_H-M   'P 1'
#
loop_
_entity.id
_entity.type
_entity.pdbx_description
1 polymer ?
#
loop_
_entity_poly.entity_id
_entity_poly.type
_entity_poly.pdbx_seq_one_letter_code
_entity_poly.pdbx_strand_id
1 'polypeptide(L)'
;MQNNKVQSSDADVTFQSSDNVDFRLHKRYLEFATGGFPPANTPSSLGEIVRLSESSTTLDILFQFVYPQRHPSLDKLGFEELLKVAEAAEKYEVFGALTATHLMLRCVSKFLHSHSKQVLQFACVHRVAPLVERLAPIMMDTPLSKIKSALILCPSYFVEWVSTLDH
;
A
#
# COMPACT_ATOMS: atom_id res chain seq x y z
N MET A 1 -18.36 4.88 16.64
CA MET A 1 -17.22 5.01 15.71
C MET A 1 -17.56 6.18 14.81
N GLN A 2 -16.85 7.29 14.93
CA GLN A 2 -17.07 8.44 14.06
C GLN A 2 -16.54 8.09 12.67
N ASN A 3 -17.44 8.04 11.69
CA ASN A 3 -17.09 8.00 10.27
C ASN A 3 -16.40 9.32 9.92
N ASN A 4 -15.10 9.35 10.05
CA ASN A 4 -14.28 10.49 9.62
C ASN A 4 -14.04 10.34 8.10
N LYS A 5 -15.13 10.37 7.32
CA LYS A 5 -15.00 10.45 5.85
C LYS A 5 -14.28 11.75 5.53
N VAL A 6 -13.17 11.65 4.82
CA VAL A 6 -12.45 12.79 4.27
C VAL A 6 -13.37 13.46 3.23
N GLN A 7 -14.18 14.39 3.66
CA GLN A 7 -15.10 15.17 2.81
C GLN A 7 -14.94 16.65 3.18
N SER A 8 -14.29 17.40 2.32
CA SER A 8 -14.20 18.84 2.44
C SER A 8 -15.21 19.52 1.52
N SER A 9 -15.89 20.55 2.02
CA SER A 9 -16.88 21.32 1.21
C SER A 9 -16.22 22.16 0.12
N ASP A 10 -14.93 22.50 0.29
CA ASP A 10 -14.10 23.30 -0.61
C ASP A 10 -13.13 22.44 -1.46
N ALA A 11 -13.36 21.14 -1.49
CA ALA A 11 -12.57 20.20 -2.29
C ALA A 11 -12.71 20.48 -3.80
N ASP A 12 -11.60 20.30 -4.51
CA ASP A 12 -11.47 20.60 -5.94
C ASP A 12 -11.31 19.34 -6.83
N VAL A 13 -11.33 18.14 -6.23
CA VAL A 13 -11.36 16.86 -6.94
C VAL A 13 -12.26 15.85 -6.21
N THR A 14 -12.97 15.03 -7.00
CA THR A 14 -13.79 13.94 -6.47
C THR A 14 -13.28 12.61 -7.01
N PHE A 15 -12.97 11.68 -6.09
CA PHE A 15 -12.67 10.29 -6.40
C PHE A 15 -13.86 9.41 -6.02
N GLN A 16 -14.11 8.37 -6.81
CA GLN A 16 -15.13 7.38 -6.51
C GLN A 16 -14.49 6.00 -6.37
N SER A 17 -14.76 5.35 -5.24
CA SER A 17 -14.32 3.98 -4.98
C SER A 17 -15.05 2.94 -5.85
N SER A 18 -14.54 1.69 -5.88
CA SER A 18 -15.17 0.58 -6.61
C SER A 18 -16.58 0.23 -6.10
N ASP A 19 -16.89 0.56 -4.85
CA ASP A 19 -18.20 0.39 -4.22
C ASP A 19 -19.04 1.68 -4.22
N ASN A 20 -18.74 2.62 -5.15
CA ASN A 20 -19.46 3.85 -5.43
C ASN A 20 -19.56 4.84 -4.26
N VAL A 21 -18.55 4.93 -3.44
CA VAL A 21 -18.45 5.96 -2.39
C VAL A 21 -17.57 7.10 -2.89
N ASP A 22 -18.05 8.34 -2.79
CA ASP A 22 -17.32 9.52 -3.23
C ASP A 22 -16.44 10.06 -2.12
N PHE A 23 -15.21 10.46 -2.50
CA PHE A 23 -14.22 11.13 -1.66
C PHE A 23 -13.88 12.48 -2.28
N ARG A 24 -14.10 13.56 -1.54
CA ARG A 24 -13.82 14.92 -1.98
C ARG A 24 -12.54 15.42 -1.35
N LEU A 25 -11.52 15.63 -2.16
CA LEU A 25 -10.15 15.94 -1.75
C LEU A 25 -9.67 17.26 -2.37
N HIS A 26 -8.51 17.73 -1.86
CA HIS A 26 -7.83 18.88 -2.41
C HIS A 26 -6.60 18.44 -3.20
N LYS A 27 -6.50 18.83 -4.45
CA LYS A 27 -5.37 18.53 -5.34
C LYS A 27 -4.04 18.96 -4.73
N ARG A 28 -3.99 20.10 -4.04
CA ARG A 28 -2.76 20.60 -3.38
C ARG A 28 -2.19 19.63 -2.35
N TYR A 29 -3.02 18.91 -1.61
CA TYR A 29 -2.54 17.94 -0.63
C TYR A 29 -2.14 16.62 -1.30
N LEU A 30 -2.83 16.23 -2.37
CA LEU A 30 -2.42 15.09 -3.19
C LEU A 30 -1.05 15.33 -3.80
N GLU A 31 -0.82 16.48 -4.44
CA GLU A 31 0.47 16.85 -5.03
C GLU A 31 1.62 16.81 -4.02
N PHE A 32 1.37 17.27 -2.79
CA PHE A 32 2.38 17.29 -1.73
C PHE A 32 2.65 15.92 -1.11
N ALA A 33 1.62 15.11 -0.92
CA ALA A 33 1.69 13.86 -0.15
C ALA A 33 1.87 12.60 -1.02
N THR A 34 1.80 12.73 -2.35
CA THR A 34 1.78 11.58 -3.27
C THR A 34 2.60 11.84 -4.53
N GLY A 35 3.08 10.77 -5.17
CA GLY A 35 3.72 10.82 -6.49
C GLY A 35 2.83 10.32 -7.63
N GLY A 36 1.74 9.59 -7.31
CA GLY A 36 0.90 8.91 -8.31
C GLY A 36 -0.28 9.72 -8.84
N PHE A 37 -0.54 10.93 -8.31
CA PHE A 37 -1.59 11.80 -8.81
C PHE A 37 -1.02 12.99 -9.61
N PRO A 38 -1.79 13.51 -10.59
CA PRO A 38 -1.35 14.67 -11.36
C PRO A 38 -1.13 15.91 -10.49
N PRO A 39 -0.24 16.84 -10.90
CA PRO A 39 -0.04 18.12 -10.23
C PRO A 39 -1.33 18.91 -10.04
N ALA A 40 -1.40 19.74 -8.99
CA ALA A 40 -2.62 20.47 -8.62
C ALA A 40 -3.12 21.44 -9.71
N ASN A 41 -2.21 21.97 -10.53
CA ASN A 41 -2.52 22.84 -11.66
C ASN A 41 -3.04 22.11 -12.91
N THR A 42 -3.11 20.77 -12.89
CA THR A 42 -3.66 20.00 -14.02
C THR A 42 -5.14 20.34 -14.21
N PRO A 43 -5.53 20.83 -15.42
CA PRO A 43 -6.93 21.12 -15.68
C PRO A 43 -7.80 19.88 -15.50
N SER A 44 -8.91 20.03 -14.79
CA SER A 44 -9.95 19.02 -14.72
C SER A 44 -11.28 19.64 -15.12
N SER A 45 -12.15 18.86 -15.72
CA SER A 45 -13.51 19.29 -16.04
C SER A 45 -14.30 19.52 -14.76
N LEU A 46 -15.15 20.56 -14.76
CA LEU A 46 -16.06 20.80 -13.64
C LEU A 46 -16.94 19.57 -13.39
N GLY A 47 -16.87 19.01 -12.17
CA GLY A 47 -17.64 17.83 -11.80
C GLY A 47 -17.06 16.50 -12.28
N GLU A 48 -15.81 16.48 -12.74
CA GLU A 48 -15.13 15.24 -13.08
C GLU A 48 -14.98 14.33 -11.87
N ILE A 49 -15.41 13.06 -12.03
CA ILE A 49 -15.26 12.02 -11.01
C ILE A 49 -14.21 11.03 -11.49
N VAL A 50 -13.12 10.92 -10.72
CA VAL A 50 -12.03 9.96 -10.98
C VAL A 50 -12.37 8.64 -10.30
N ARG A 51 -12.58 7.58 -11.08
CA ARG A 51 -12.89 6.25 -10.55
C ARG A 51 -11.63 5.49 -10.20
N LEU A 52 -11.59 4.97 -8.96
CA LEU A 52 -10.52 4.15 -8.44
C LEU A 52 -11.01 2.70 -8.25
N SER A 53 -10.08 1.75 -8.37
CA SER A 53 -10.40 0.32 -8.27
C SER A 53 -10.51 -0.18 -6.83
N GLU A 54 -10.04 0.59 -5.87
CA GLU A 54 -10.02 0.26 -4.44
C GLU A 54 -11.39 0.46 -3.79
N SER A 55 -11.66 -0.33 -2.73
CA SER A 55 -12.87 -0.16 -1.92
C SER A 55 -12.85 1.11 -1.09
N SER A 56 -14.02 1.59 -0.71
CA SER A 56 -14.15 2.77 0.16
C SER A 56 -13.42 2.61 1.49
N THR A 57 -13.38 1.40 2.05
CA THR A 57 -12.66 1.13 3.30
C THR A 57 -11.15 1.30 3.15
N THR A 58 -10.58 0.87 2.03
CA THR A 58 -9.16 1.04 1.73
C THR A 58 -8.83 2.52 1.48
N LEU A 59 -9.64 3.21 0.68
CA LEU A 59 -9.44 4.62 0.35
C LEU A 59 -9.62 5.54 1.55
N ASP A 60 -10.56 5.24 2.46
CA ASP A 60 -10.76 6.03 3.68
C ASP A 60 -9.50 6.05 4.55
N ILE A 61 -8.82 4.91 4.68
CA ILE A 61 -7.54 4.82 5.39
C ILE A 61 -6.45 5.55 4.62
N LEU A 62 -6.33 5.28 3.31
CA LEU A 62 -5.27 5.83 2.46
C LEU A 62 -5.30 7.37 2.43
N PHE A 63 -6.48 7.97 2.23
CA PHE A 63 -6.62 9.41 2.10
C PHE A 63 -6.42 10.17 3.42
N GLN A 64 -6.48 9.51 4.57
CA GLN A 64 -6.09 10.14 5.84
C GLN A 64 -4.58 10.45 5.90
N PHE A 65 -3.75 9.77 5.10
CA PHE A 65 -2.31 10.08 4.98
C PHE A 65 -2.02 11.26 4.05
N VAL A 66 -2.99 11.71 3.27
CA VAL A 66 -2.82 12.83 2.33
C VAL A 66 -2.88 14.18 3.04
N TYR A 67 -3.66 14.26 4.13
CA TYR A 67 -3.85 15.51 4.85
C TYR A 67 -2.79 15.76 5.93
N PRO A 68 -2.46 17.04 6.24
CA PRO A 68 -1.54 17.42 7.30
C PRO A 68 -2.19 17.27 8.69
N GLN A 69 -2.44 16.04 9.07
CA GLN A 69 -3.04 15.63 10.34
C GLN A 69 -2.29 14.44 10.91
N ARG A 70 -2.64 14.06 12.15
CA ARG A 70 -2.11 12.82 12.72
C ARG A 70 -2.55 11.64 11.85
N HIS A 71 -1.60 10.87 11.36
CA HIS A 71 -1.87 9.68 10.55
C HIS A 71 -2.67 8.64 11.33
N PRO A 72 -3.52 7.84 10.66
CA PRO A 72 -4.28 6.79 11.29
C PRO A 72 -3.36 5.69 11.83
N SER A 73 -3.74 5.06 12.95
CA SER A 73 -3.07 3.85 13.40
C SER A 73 -3.51 2.66 12.55
N LEU A 74 -2.54 1.87 12.09
CA LEU A 74 -2.78 0.64 11.34
C LEU A 74 -2.79 -0.61 12.23
N ASP A 75 -2.57 -0.48 13.54
CA ASP A 75 -2.40 -1.60 14.49
C ASP A 75 -3.60 -2.52 14.58
N LYS A 76 -4.79 -2.01 14.28
CA LYS A 76 -6.05 -2.76 14.37
C LYS A 76 -6.46 -3.45 13.08
N LEU A 77 -5.72 -3.21 12.00
CA LEU A 77 -6.02 -3.83 10.70
C LEU A 77 -5.65 -5.31 10.71
N GLY A 78 -6.52 -6.11 10.12
CA GLY A 78 -6.18 -7.49 9.74
C GLY A 78 -5.15 -7.48 8.60
N PHE A 79 -4.52 -8.64 8.36
CA PHE A 79 -3.49 -8.75 7.32
C PHE A 79 -4.02 -8.35 5.93
N GLU A 80 -5.18 -8.85 5.54
CA GLU A 80 -5.76 -8.58 4.22
C GLU A 80 -6.12 -7.10 4.01
N GLU A 81 -6.59 -6.43 5.06
CA GLU A 81 -6.88 -4.99 5.01
C GLU A 81 -5.57 -4.19 4.90
N LEU A 82 -4.58 -4.54 5.72
CA LEU A 82 -3.27 -3.89 5.68
C LEU A 82 -2.60 -4.06 4.31
N LEU A 83 -2.66 -5.27 3.71
CA LEU A 83 -2.09 -5.53 2.41
C LEU A 83 -2.78 -4.71 1.31
N LYS A 84 -4.11 -4.60 1.33
CA LYS A 84 -4.85 -3.73 0.40
C LYS A 84 -4.47 -2.25 0.52
N VAL A 85 -4.27 -1.78 1.74
CA VAL A 85 -3.79 -0.40 1.96
C VAL A 85 -2.36 -0.23 1.46
N ALA A 86 -1.49 -1.22 1.67
CA ALA A 86 -0.11 -1.21 1.18
C ALA A 86 -0.05 -1.20 -0.36
N GLU A 87 -0.84 -2.05 -1.03
CA GLU A 87 -0.94 -2.07 -2.50
C GLU A 87 -1.45 -0.73 -3.07
N ALA A 88 -2.45 -0.13 -2.42
CA ALA A 88 -2.96 1.18 -2.82
C ALA A 88 -1.92 2.29 -2.55
N ALA A 89 -1.16 2.20 -1.45
CA ALA A 89 -0.10 3.14 -1.13
C ALA A 89 1.02 3.10 -2.19
N GLU A 90 1.41 1.91 -2.66
CA GLU A 90 2.37 1.74 -3.75
C GLU A 90 1.83 2.29 -5.07
N LYS A 91 0.60 1.92 -5.43
CA LYS A 91 -0.04 2.33 -6.68
C LYS A 91 -0.15 3.84 -6.85
N TYR A 92 -0.48 4.54 -5.76
CA TYR A 92 -0.67 5.99 -5.75
C TYR A 92 0.51 6.76 -5.15
N GLU A 93 1.57 6.05 -4.77
CA GLU A 93 2.78 6.62 -4.15
C GLU A 93 2.45 7.56 -2.98
N VAL A 94 1.58 7.12 -2.05
CA VAL A 94 1.21 7.92 -0.87
C VAL A 94 2.29 7.78 0.19
N PHE A 95 3.20 8.76 0.27
CA PHE A 95 4.47 8.68 1.02
C PHE A 95 4.31 8.28 2.49
N GLY A 96 3.37 8.89 3.20
CA GLY A 96 3.09 8.55 4.60
C GLY A 96 2.55 7.13 4.78
N ALA A 97 1.68 6.68 3.87
CA ALA A 97 1.11 5.34 3.90
C ALA A 97 2.14 4.27 3.53
N LEU A 98 3.04 4.53 2.55
CA LEU A 98 4.16 3.65 2.21
C LEU A 98 5.00 3.35 3.45
N THR A 99 5.47 4.40 4.13
CA THR A 99 6.29 4.23 5.34
C THR A 99 5.56 3.44 6.42
N ALA A 100 4.30 3.77 6.69
CA ALA A 100 3.52 3.13 7.75
C ALA A 100 3.22 1.66 7.44
N THR A 101 2.80 1.34 6.22
CA THR A 101 2.46 -0.05 5.83
C THR A 101 3.68 -0.94 5.73
N HIS A 102 4.81 -0.46 5.19
CA HIS A 102 6.07 -1.21 5.15
C HIS A 102 6.56 -1.51 6.57
N LEU A 103 6.50 -0.53 7.48
CA LEU A 103 6.88 -0.74 8.87
C LEU A 103 6.00 -1.80 9.54
N MET A 104 4.68 -1.71 9.35
CA MET A 104 3.73 -2.69 9.92
C MET A 104 3.97 -4.09 9.37
N LEU A 105 4.11 -4.25 8.06
CA LEU A 105 4.40 -5.55 7.44
C LEU A 105 5.72 -6.14 7.93
N ARG A 106 6.74 -5.30 8.18
CA ARG A 106 8.05 -5.73 8.66
C ARG A 106 8.08 -6.08 10.15
N CYS A 107 7.35 -5.33 10.98
CA CYS A 107 7.44 -5.43 12.45
C CYS A 107 6.46 -6.44 13.03
N VAL A 108 5.32 -6.71 12.38
CA VAL A 108 4.31 -7.63 12.92
C VAL A 108 4.70 -9.07 12.60
N SER A 109 5.43 -9.70 13.53
CA SER A 109 5.95 -11.08 13.37
C SER A 109 4.86 -12.10 13.02
N LYS A 110 3.64 -11.93 13.54
CA LYS A 110 2.49 -12.78 13.21
C LYS A 110 2.22 -12.78 11.70
N PHE A 111 2.25 -11.64 11.03
CA PHE A 111 2.02 -11.55 9.59
C PHE A 111 3.15 -12.20 8.78
N LEU A 112 4.40 -11.99 9.22
CA LEU A 112 5.56 -12.59 8.56
C LEU A 112 5.52 -14.12 8.60
N HIS A 113 5.05 -14.73 9.69
CA HIS A 113 4.97 -16.19 9.80
C HIS A 113 3.73 -16.77 9.12
N SER A 114 2.55 -16.17 9.34
CA SER A 114 1.30 -16.72 8.81
C SER A 114 1.03 -16.40 7.34
N HIS A 115 1.63 -15.31 6.82
CA HIS A 115 1.39 -14.80 5.46
C HIS A 115 2.70 -14.53 4.70
N SER A 116 3.78 -15.23 5.06
CA SER A 116 5.13 -15.05 4.50
C SER A 116 5.15 -15.00 2.97
N LYS A 117 4.38 -15.86 2.31
CA LYS A 117 4.29 -15.92 0.85
C LYS A 117 3.68 -14.64 0.24
N GLN A 118 2.59 -14.12 0.82
CA GLN A 118 1.93 -12.91 0.32
C GLN A 118 2.81 -11.68 0.58
N VAL A 119 3.44 -11.61 1.77
CA VAL A 119 4.39 -10.53 2.07
C VAL A 119 5.61 -10.58 1.16
N LEU A 120 6.14 -11.77 0.85
CA LEU A 120 7.23 -11.92 -0.10
C LEU A 120 6.82 -11.49 -1.51
N GLN A 121 5.64 -11.90 -1.96
CA GLN A 121 5.11 -11.49 -3.27
C GLN A 121 4.98 -9.96 -3.36
N PHE A 122 4.40 -9.33 -2.36
CA PHE A 122 4.31 -7.87 -2.25
C PHE A 122 5.71 -7.23 -2.31
N ALA A 123 6.63 -7.71 -1.46
CA ALA A 123 7.99 -7.18 -1.38
C ALA A 123 8.75 -7.28 -2.70
N CYS A 124 8.56 -8.39 -3.44
CA CYS A 124 9.18 -8.59 -4.75
C CYS A 124 8.58 -7.69 -5.83
N VAL A 125 7.25 -7.59 -5.90
CA VAL A 125 6.55 -6.76 -6.89
C VAL A 125 6.94 -5.29 -6.73
N HIS A 126 6.95 -4.80 -5.49
CA HIS A 126 7.21 -3.39 -5.18
C HIS A 126 8.68 -3.09 -4.85
N ARG A 127 9.56 -4.10 -4.95
CA ARG A 127 11.01 -3.97 -4.70
C ARG A 127 11.35 -3.45 -3.30
N VAL A 128 10.62 -3.91 -2.30
CA VAL A 128 10.82 -3.54 -0.90
C VAL A 128 11.87 -4.44 -0.25
N ALA A 129 13.16 -4.18 -0.53
CA ALA A 129 14.28 -4.98 -0.08
C ALA A 129 14.28 -5.29 1.43
N PRO A 130 13.97 -4.34 2.35
CA PRO A 130 13.95 -4.63 3.79
C PRO A 130 12.91 -5.68 4.21
N LEU A 131 11.84 -5.89 3.44
CA LEU A 131 10.88 -6.97 3.69
C LEU A 131 11.42 -8.31 3.22
N VAL A 132 12.10 -8.35 2.08
CA VAL A 132 12.75 -9.57 1.56
C VAL A 132 13.81 -10.06 2.55
N GLU A 133 14.70 -9.18 3.01
CA GLU A 133 15.73 -9.48 4.01
C GLU A 133 15.14 -10.02 5.32
N ARG A 134 14.01 -9.46 5.75
CA ARG A 134 13.33 -9.89 6.97
C ARG A 134 12.67 -11.25 6.85
N LEU A 135 12.18 -11.59 5.64
CA LEU A 135 11.53 -12.87 5.34
C LEU A 135 12.51 -14.01 5.08
N ALA A 136 13.72 -13.71 4.58
CA ALA A 136 14.70 -14.70 4.22
C ALA A 136 14.92 -15.76 5.32
N PRO A 137 15.27 -15.41 6.56
CA PRO A 137 15.49 -16.40 7.61
C PRO A 137 14.21 -17.16 8.03
N ILE A 138 13.04 -16.55 7.87
CA ILE A 138 11.75 -17.17 8.24
C ILE A 138 11.36 -18.26 7.21
N MET A 139 11.79 -18.09 5.97
CA MET A 139 11.40 -18.95 4.85
C MET A 139 12.47 -19.97 4.46
N MET A 140 13.60 -20.04 5.18
CA MET A 140 14.70 -20.96 4.86
C MET A 140 14.26 -22.43 4.76
N ASP A 141 13.32 -22.86 5.61
CA ASP A 141 12.78 -24.23 5.57
C ASP A 141 11.63 -24.41 4.58
N THR A 142 11.27 -23.35 3.84
CA THR A 142 10.15 -23.42 2.90
C THR A 142 10.62 -24.05 1.58
N PRO A 143 9.94 -25.11 1.08
CA PRO A 143 10.31 -25.73 -0.18
C PRO A 143 10.37 -24.72 -1.33
N LEU A 144 11.45 -24.79 -2.13
CA LEU A 144 11.70 -23.88 -3.26
C LEU A 144 10.50 -23.80 -4.24
N SER A 145 9.78 -24.91 -4.42
CA SER A 145 8.56 -24.95 -5.25
C SER A 145 7.47 -24.00 -4.80
N LYS A 146 7.37 -23.74 -3.50
CA LYS A 146 6.40 -22.78 -2.92
C LYS A 146 6.88 -21.33 -3.06
N ILE A 147 8.18 -21.11 -2.99
CA ILE A 147 8.80 -19.79 -3.12
C ILE A 147 8.85 -19.36 -4.58
N LYS A 148 9.14 -20.29 -5.50
CA LYS A 148 9.24 -20.03 -6.94
C LYS A 148 8.01 -19.30 -7.48
N SER A 149 6.80 -19.67 -7.07
CA SER A 149 5.56 -19.01 -7.53
C SER A 149 5.42 -17.56 -7.05
N ALA A 150 6.01 -17.20 -5.92
CA ALA A 150 6.04 -15.83 -5.42
C ALA A 150 7.14 -14.98 -6.09
N LEU A 151 8.25 -15.62 -6.45
CA LEU A 151 9.46 -14.98 -7.00
C LEU A 151 9.48 -14.91 -8.54
N ILE A 152 8.58 -15.60 -9.24
CA ILE A 152 8.47 -15.52 -10.71
C ILE A 152 8.29 -14.07 -11.18
N LEU A 153 7.67 -13.22 -10.36
CA LEU A 153 7.45 -11.81 -10.66
C LEU A 153 8.70 -10.94 -10.45
N CYS A 154 9.77 -11.48 -9.81
CA CYS A 154 11.03 -10.77 -9.56
C CYS A 154 12.25 -11.69 -9.65
N PRO A 155 12.69 -12.05 -10.88
CA PRO A 155 13.82 -12.97 -11.09
C PRO A 155 15.13 -12.52 -10.45
N SER A 156 15.38 -11.22 -10.32
CA SER A 156 16.59 -10.67 -9.68
C SER A 156 16.70 -11.06 -8.20
N TYR A 157 15.59 -10.97 -7.45
CA TYR A 157 15.57 -11.42 -6.05
C TYR A 157 15.63 -12.93 -5.89
N PHE A 158 15.20 -13.69 -6.90
CA PHE A 158 15.33 -15.15 -6.89
C PHE A 158 16.80 -15.58 -6.90
N VAL A 159 17.62 -14.96 -7.73
CA VAL A 159 19.07 -15.26 -7.81
C VAL A 159 19.74 -14.87 -6.50
N GLU A 160 19.43 -13.73 -5.96
CA GLU A 160 19.98 -13.23 -4.68
C GLU A 160 19.55 -14.11 -3.50
N TRP A 161 18.29 -14.56 -3.47
CA TRP A 161 17.77 -15.50 -2.48
C TRP A 161 18.49 -16.86 -2.54
N VAL A 162 18.66 -17.43 -3.73
CA VAL A 162 19.36 -18.73 -3.90
C VAL A 162 20.83 -18.61 -3.46
N SER A 163 21.49 -17.49 -3.73
CA SER A 163 22.87 -17.26 -3.29
C SER A 163 23.02 -17.14 -1.77
N THR A 164 21.97 -16.74 -1.04
CA THR A 164 21.99 -16.68 0.43
C THR A 164 21.71 -18.04 1.09
N LEU A 165 21.20 -19.03 0.35
CA LEU A 165 20.97 -20.39 0.85
C LEU A 165 22.19 -21.30 0.74
N ASP A 166 23.23 -20.90 -0.01
CA ASP A 166 24.48 -21.68 -0.21
C ASP A 166 25.54 -21.35 0.87
N HIS A 167 25.20 -20.61 1.91
CA HIS A 167 26.06 -20.31 3.05
C HIS A 167 25.42 -20.78 4.36
#